data_bfdece4f4be0756fab9c592c1d73389b
#
_entry.id   bfdece4f4be0756fab9c592c1d73389b
#
_cell.length_a   1.000
_cell.length_b   1.000
_cell.length_c   1.000
_cell.angle_alpha   90.00
_cell.angle_beta   90.00
_cell.angle_gamma   90.00
#
_symmetry.space_group_name_H-M   'P 1'
#
loop_
_entity.id
_entity.type
_entity.pdbx_description
1 polymer ?
#
loop_
_entity_poly.entity_id
_entity_poly.type
_entity_poly.pdbx_seq_one_letter_code
_entity_poly.pdbx_strand_id
1 'polypeptide(L)'
;MGKNNRNSGNQNNSSKNRSQRRLALAVLLVLMLGFFWFMVTDNPAVKGLKDRYFMEQSAEEQDGSGSEEAGNSTGSSSDGASERAGNSEDVPDLDSSALPEYNGDHYVTVNGNTPDFPDDVYSRAGLVSDGGTWKTEGSKAGKIESGKLNPYEYYGELDGLGRCTVAYGCLGEETMPAEGTERGDISRIHPSGWAKAQNWERCHLIAWALSDENANERNLVTGTHYLNHDGMRPLEEEVEHYIWNTGNHVLYMSRPLFSGNELIPRGVQMTVWSCEDQGKGMSFNVYCFNVTPGAEINYVNGVVTTEEQAQQEPRLYVVNKRSGVFHYPTCEGAQSIYKKNRMEVTATRKELTDQGYVPCGYCEP
;
A
#
# COMPACT_ATOMS: atom_id res chain seq x y z
N MET A 1 -3.22 70.67 -55.12
CA MET A 1 -2.06 69.78 -55.12
C MET A 1 -1.66 69.52 -53.71
N GLY A 2 -2.11 68.43 -53.13
CA GLY A 2 -1.75 68.00 -51.77
C GLY A 2 -1.39 66.54 -51.82
N LYS A 3 -0.22 66.15 -51.34
CA LYS A 3 0.20 64.75 -51.25
C LYS A 3 0.23 64.31 -49.81
N ASN A 4 -0.56 63.29 -49.55
CA ASN A 4 -0.52 62.46 -48.31
C ASN A 4 0.80 61.71 -48.17
N ASN A 5 1.37 61.79 -46.99
CA ASN A 5 2.35 60.86 -46.57
C ASN A 5 2.19 60.66 -45.05
N ARG A 6 1.37 59.68 -44.65
CA ARG A 6 1.29 59.14 -43.25
C ARG A 6 0.80 57.73 -43.35
N ASN A 7 1.72 56.76 -43.40
CA ASN A 7 1.46 55.41 -42.79
C ASN A 7 2.69 54.48 -42.87
N SER A 8 3.70 54.72 -42.07
CA SER A 8 4.79 53.73 -41.90
C SER A 8 5.26 53.53 -40.46
N GLY A 9 4.63 54.21 -39.48
CA GLY A 9 5.06 54.11 -38.06
C GLY A 9 4.37 53.03 -37.21
N ASN A 10 3.28 52.40 -37.67
CA ASN A 10 2.44 51.59 -36.78
C ASN A 10 2.64 50.06 -36.90
N GLN A 11 3.38 49.57 -37.89
CA GLN A 11 3.63 48.13 -38.06
C GLN A 11 4.83 47.62 -37.26
N ASN A 12 5.83 48.47 -36.96
CA ASN A 12 7.03 48.08 -36.22
C ASN A 12 6.81 47.91 -34.70
N ASN A 13 5.80 48.56 -34.12
CA ASN A 13 5.50 48.42 -32.68
C ASN A 13 4.70 47.16 -32.36
N SER A 14 3.90 46.65 -33.29
CA SER A 14 3.12 45.42 -33.09
C SER A 14 3.99 44.16 -33.12
N SER A 15 5.04 44.12 -33.96
CA SER A 15 5.94 42.98 -34.09
C SER A 15 6.90 42.86 -32.87
N LYS A 16 7.41 43.98 -32.36
CA LYS A 16 8.23 44.04 -31.15
C LYS A 16 7.46 43.57 -29.92
N ASN A 17 6.21 43.98 -29.78
CA ASN A 17 5.36 43.55 -28.65
C ASN A 17 5.02 42.04 -28.70
N ARG A 18 4.83 41.46 -29.88
CA ARG A 18 4.62 40.01 -30.04
C ARG A 18 5.89 39.19 -29.70
N SER A 19 7.06 39.69 -30.13
CA SER A 19 8.34 39.04 -29.81
C SER A 19 8.66 39.10 -28.32
N GLN A 20 8.44 40.22 -27.64
CA GLN A 20 8.62 40.35 -26.20
C GLN A 20 7.65 39.48 -25.40
N ARG A 21 6.39 39.36 -25.82
CA ARG A 21 5.42 38.45 -25.17
C ARG A 21 5.79 36.96 -25.35
N ARG A 22 6.31 36.58 -26.52
CA ARG A 22 6.79 35.19 -26.74
C ARG A 22 8.06 34.88 -25.90
N LEU A 23 8.97 35.84 -25.77
CA LEU A 23 10.14 35.70 -24.95
C LEU A 23 9.75 35.59 -23.46
N ALA A 24 8.82 36.42 -22.99
CA ALA A 24 8.33 36.38 -21.61
C ALA A 24 7.60 35.07 -21.30
N LEU A 25 6.81 34.52 -22.22
CA LEU A 25 6.14 33.24 -22.10
C LEU A 25 7.17 32.07 -22.07
N ALA A 26 8.19 32.12 -22.92
CA ALA A 26 9.25 31.11 -22.94
C ALA A 26 10.06 31.10 -21.63
N VAL A 27 10.40 32.28 -21.11
CA VAL A 27 11.09 32.42 -19.82
C VAL A 27 10.22 31.92 -18.66
N LEU A 28 8.91 32.23 -18.67
CA LEU A 28 7.98 31.75 -17.66
C LEU A 28 7.86 30.21 -17.68
N LEU A 29 7.84 29.62 -18.87
CA LEU A 29 7.76 28.18 -19.08
C LEU A 29 9.03 27.48 -18.59
N VAL A 30 10.21 28.03 -18.86
CA VAL A 30 11.48 27.51 -18.35
C VAL A 30 11.56 27.63 -16.82
N LEU A 31 11.08 28.74 -16.25
CA LEU A 31 11.04 28.91 -14.80
C LEU A 31 10.04 27.95 -14.12
N MET A 32 8.89 27.71 -14.75
CA MET A 32 7.90 26.73 -14.26
C MET A 32 8.44 25.30 -14.34
N LEU A 33 9.07 24.93 -15.47
CA LEU A 33 9.73 23.62 -15.62
C LEU A 33 10.91 23.47 -14.65
N GLY A 34 11.71 24.51 -14.42
CA GLY A 34 12.77 24.51 -13.44
C GLY A 34 12.28 24.39 -11.99
N PHE A 35 11.16 25.07 -11.67
CA PHE A 35 10.53 24.98 -10.36
C PHE A 35 9.88 23.59 -10.15
N PHE A 36 9.24 23.05 -11.17
CA PHE A 36 8.68 21.69 -11.16
C PHE A 36 9.80 20.64 -10.98
N TRP A 37 10.91 20.80 -11.72
CA TRP A 37 12.09 19.93 -11.59
C TRP A 37 12.71 20.02 -10.20
N PHE A 38 12.83 21.24 -9.63
CA PHE A 38 13.33 21.48 -8.27
C PHE A 38 12.40 20.82 -7.22
N MET A 39 11.08 20.97 -7.34
CA MET A 39 10.10 20.35 -6.43
C MET A 39 10.13 18.81 -6.50
N VAL A 40 10.37 18.23 -7.68
CA VAL A 40 10.46 16.78 -7.87
C VAL A 40 11.80 16.23 -7.38
N THR A 41 12.92 16.96 -7.55
CA THR A 41 14.25 16.48 -7.18
C THR A 41 14.61 16.69 -5.71
N ASP A 42 14.01 17.66 -5.02
CA ASP A 42 14.24 17.94 -3.59
C ASP A 42 13.16 17.35 -2.67
N ASN A 43 12.21 16.59 -3.21
CA ASN A 43 11.27 15.85 -2.39
C ASN A 43 12.01 14.72 -1.66
N PRO A 44 11.99 14.66 -0.31
CA PRO A 44 12.69 13.65 0.48
C PRO A 44 12.31 12.21 0.10
N ALA A 45 11.06 11.98 -0.33
CA ALA A 45 10.58 10.68 -0.79
C ALA A 45 11.25 10.24 -2.11
N VAL A 46 11.44 11.16 -3.06
CA VAL A 46 12.12 10.88 -4.34
C VAL A 46 13.62 10.73 -4.15
N LYS A 47 14.21 11.47 -3.22
CA LYS A 47 15.65 11.38 -2.90
C LYS A 47 15.98 10.04 -2.24
N GLY A 48 15.14 9.56 -1.31
CA GLY A 48 15.30 8.26 -0.68
C GLY A 48 15.20 7.08 -1.66
N LEU A 49 14.38 7.18 -2.72
CA LEU A 49 14.27 6.18 -3.79
C LEU A 49 15.51 6.17 -4.70
N LYS A 50 16.02 7.34 -5.06
CA LYS A 50 17.27 7.45 -5.87
C LYS A 50 18.48 6.95 -5.10
N ASP A 51 18.62 7.30 -3.84
CA ASP A 51 19.76 6.89 -3.02
C ASP A 51 19.77 5.36 -2.79
N ARG A 52 18.62 4.70 -2.69
CA ARG A 52 18.50 3.23 -2.67
C ARG A 52 18.88 2.60 -4.01
N TYR A 53 18.39 3.13 -5.10
CA TYR A 53 18.68 2.61 -6.45
C TYR A 53 20.18 2.67 -6.79
N PHE A 54 20.88 3.75 -6.37
CA PHE A 54 22.32 3.88 -6.57
C PHE A 54 23.16 3.04 -5.60
N MET A 55 22.68 2.76 -4.38
CA MET A 55 23.37 1.86 -3.46
C MET A 55 23.27 0.40 -3.85
N GLU A 56 22.16 -0.03 -4.44
CA GLU A 56 21.97 -1.40 -4.93
C GLU A 56 22.86 -1.71 -6.14
N GLN A 57 23.03 -0.78 -7.05
CA GLN A 57 23.94 -0.96 -8.20
C GLN A 57 25.44 -0.99 -7.83
N SER A 58 25.84 -0.33 -6.74
CA SER A 58 27.23 -0.37 -6.28
C SER A 58 27.58 -1.60 -5.44
N ALA A 59 26.60 -2.40 -5.01
CA ALA A 59 26.82 -3.66 -4.30
C ALA A 59 27.02 -4.86 -5.25
N GLU A 60 26.49 -4.80 -6.48
CA GLU A 60 26.63 -5.89 -7.45
C GLU A 60 27.99 -5.94 -8.17
N GLU A 61 28.83 -4.91 -8.06
CA GLU A 61 30.17 -4.89 -8.72
C GLU A 61 31.33 -5.46 -7.86
N GLN A 62 31.08 -5.98 -6.64
CA GLN A 62 32.15 -6.39 -5.72
C GLN A 62 32.08 -7.84 -5.21
N ASP A 63 31.37 -8.79 -5.81
CA ASP A 63 31.54 -10.19 -5.40
C ASP A 63 31.58 -11.16 -6.58
N GLY A 64 32.76 -11.38 -7.05
CA GLY A 64 33.14 -12.35 -8.08
C GLY A 64 34.47 -13.01 -7.78
N SER A 65 34.53 -13.90 -6.77
CA SER A 65 35.51 -15.01 -6.78
C SER A 65 35.37 -15.97 -5.61
N GLY A 66 35.26 -17.26 -5.86
CA GLY A 66 35.79 -18.34 -5.01
C GLY A 66 34.75 -19.27 -4.39
N SER A 67 34.60 -20.32 -4.99
CA SER A 67 35.03 -21.73 -4.77
C SER A 67 33.98 -22.67 -4.18
N GLU A 68 33.87 -23.78 -4.91
CA GLU A 68 33.13 -25.04 -4.73
C GLU A 68 33.33 -25.69 -3.36
N GLU A 69 32.31 -26.34 -2.80
CA GLU A 69 32.43 -27.73 -2.35
C GLU A 69 31.07 -28.43 -2.23
N ALA A 70 31.07 -29.68 -2.66
CA ALA A 70 29.94 -30.58 -2.77
C ALA A 70 29.67 -31.34 -1.46
N GLY A 71 28.40 -31.61 -1.18
CA GLY A 71 27.96 -32.50 -0.10
C GLY A 71 26.67 -33.21 -0.44
N ASN A 72 26.82 -34.44 -0.87
CA ASN A 72 25.81 -35.43 -1.21
C ASN A 72 25.19 -36.07 0.05
N SER A 73 23.83 -36.21 0.15
CA SER A 73 23.27 -37.40 0.82
C SER A 73 21.81 -37.67 0.39
N THR A 74 21.66 -38.89 0.01
CA THR A 74 20.49 -39.66 -0.45
C THR A 74 19.55 -40.08 0.68
N GLY A 75 18.26 -40.36 0.30
CA GLY A 75 17.35 -41.26 1.04
C GLY A 75 15.90 -40.85 0.92
N SER A 76 15.19 -41.38 -0.01
CA SER A 76 14.31 -42.57 -0.08
C SER A 76 12.89 -42.37 0.47
N SER A 77 11.99 -42.30 -0.51
CA SER A 77 10.63 -42.85 -0.67
C SER A 77 9.79 -43.30 0.52
N SER A 78 8.50 -42.90 0.52
CA SER A 78 7.38 -43.87 0.42
C SER A 78 6.03 -43.19 0.16
N ASP A 79 5.26 -43.84 -0.69
CA ASP A 79 3.97 -43.54 -1.25
C ASP A 79 2.84 -43.35 -0.25
N GLY A 80 1.87 -42.49 -0.62
CA GLY A 80 0.55 -42.43 0.02
C GLY A 80 -0.38 -41.49 -0.76
N ALA A 81 -0.91 -41.97 -1.90
CA ALA A 81 -1.94 -41.29 -2.64
C ALA A 81 -3.23 -41.16 -1.81
N SER A 82 -3.70 -39.94 -1.61
CA SER A 82 -5.07 -39.65 -1.28
C SER A 82 -5.50 -38.42 -2.07
N GLU A 83 -6.31 -38.67 -3.08
CA GLU A 83 -7.01 -37.65 -3.83
C GLU A 83 -7.84 -36.79 -2.85
N ARG A 84 -7.50 -35.54 -2.70
CA ARG A 84 -8.39 -34.51 -2.22
C ARG A 84 -8.47 -33.43 -3.27
N ALA A 85 -9.73 -33.14 -3.65
CA ALA A 85 -10.11 -32.04 -4.52
C ALA A 85 -9.32 -30.76 -4.14
N GLY A 86 -8.64 -30.17 -5.13
CA GLY A 86 -7.84 -29.01 -4.95
C GLY A 86 -8.67 -27.82 -4.51
N ASN A 87 -8.52 -27.40 -3.27
CA ASN A 87 -8.72 -26.03 -2.89
C ASN A 87 -7.40 -25.31 -3.18
N SER A 88 -7.46 -24.42 -4.15
CA SER A 88 -6.45 -23.42 -4.44
C SER A 88 -6.28 -22.52 -3.24
N GLU A 89 -5.18 -22.61 -2.52
CA GLU A 89 -4.81 -21.61 -1.52
C GLU A 89 -3.45 -21.95 -0.87
N ASP A 90 -2.41 -22.07 -1.69
CA ASP A 90 -1.04 -21.91 -1.20
C ASP A 90 -0.46 -20.61 -1.77
N VAL A 91 -1.06 -19.48 -1.33
CA VAL A 91 -0.40 -18.17 -1.42
C VAL A 91 0.61 -18.14 -0.27
N PRO A 92 1.90 -17.85 -0.52
CA PRO A 92 2.88 -17.74 0.56
C PRO A 92 2.38 -16.74 1.60
N ASP A 93 2.08 -17.21 2.78
CA ASP A 93 1.45 -16.44 3.83
C ASP A 93 2.48 -15.51 4.49
N LEU A 94 2.22 -14.21 4.43
CA LEU A 94 2.52 -13.39 5.59
C LEU A 94 1.68 -13.98 6.72
N ASP A 95 2.32 -14.72 7.61
CA ASP A 95 1.66 -15.30 8.78
C ASP A 95 0.92 -14.16 9.51
N SER A 96 -0.39 -14.30 9.65
CA SER A 96 -1.22 -13.32 10.37
C SER A 96 -0.76 -13.11 11.83
N SER A 97 0.08 -14.01 12.36
CA SER A 97 0.77 -13.88 13.65
C SER A 97 2.04 -13.01 13.60
N ALA A 98 2.54 -12.67 12.41
CA ALA A 98 3.77 -11.91 12.18
C ALA A 98 3.55 -10.66 11.30
N LEU A 99 2.36 -10.04 11.40
CA LEU A 99 2.09 -8.80 10.68
C LEU A 99 3.07 -7.69 11.12
N PRO A 100 3.59 -6.89 10.16
CA PRO A 100 4.45 -5.77 10.51
C PRO A 100 3.77 -4.81 11.48
N GLU A 101 4.50 -4.36 12.50
CA GLU A 101 4.03 -3.30 13.37
C GLU A 101 4.13 -1.94 12.67
N TYR A 102 3.13 -1.08 12.89
CA TYR A 102 3.13 0.26 12.34
C TYR A 102 4.29 1.08 12.91
N ASN A 103 5.12 1.61 12.02
CA ASN A 103 6.35 2.34 12.32
C ASN A 103 6.31 3.83 11.94
N GLY A 104 5.15 4.33 11.48
CA GLY A 104 4.98 5.70 10.99
C GLY A 104 5.04 5.83 9.47
N ASP A 105 5.46 4.78 8.74
CA ASP A 105 5.48 4.75 7.27
C ASP A 105 4.12 4.31 6.71
N HIS A 106 3.81 4.68 5.46
CA HIS A 106 2.55 4.28 4.81
C HIS A 106 2.53 2.79 4.49
N TYR A 107 3.68 2.23 4.16
CA TYR A 107 3.88 0.81 3.91
C TYR A 107 5.32 0.39 4.28
N VAL A 108 5.52 -0.90 4.38
CA VAL A 108 6.84 -1.52 4.54
C VAL A 108 7.06 -2.60 3.50
N THR A 109 8.31 -2.83 3.11
CA THR A 109 8.64 -3.95 2.24
C THR A 109 8.56 -5.25 3.02
N VAL A 110 8.05 -6.29 2.36
CA VAL A 110 7.96 -7.64 2.91
C VAL A 110 8.64 -8.64 1.97
N ASN A 111 9.01 -9.80 2.48
CA ASN A 111 9.72 -10.82 1.72
C ASN A 111 10.98 -10.29 0.99
N GLY A 112 11.73 -9.39 1.63
CA GLY A 112 12.90 -8.75 1.01
C GLY A 112 12.59 -7.95 -0.26
N ASN A 113 11.37 -7.41 -0.36
CA ASN A 113 10.81 -6.75 -1.55
C ASN A 113 10.74 -7.65 -2.80
N THR A 114 10.78 -8.98 -2.61
CA THR A 114 10.73 -9.94 -3.71
C THR A 114 9.27 -10.31 -3.96
N PRO A 115 8.74 -10.08 -5.18
CA PRO A 115 7.43 -10.58 -5.57
C PRO A 115 7.38 -12.09 -5.54
N ASP A 116 6.31 -12.62 -4.96
CA ASP A 116 6.03 -14.05 -4.93
C ASP A 116 4.55 -14.25 -5.23
N PHE A 117 4.26 -15.02 -6.28
CA PHE A 117 2.91 -15.30 -6.73
C PHE A 117 2.67 -16.80 -6.75
N PRO A 118 1.45 -17.25 -6.48
CA PRO A 118 1.08 -18.64 -6.73
C PRO A 118 1.27 -19.03 -8.20
N ASP A 119 1.58 -20.30 -8.45
CA ASP A 119 1.81 -20.83 -9.80
C ASP A 119 0.63 -20.60 -10.76
N ASP A 120 -0.59 -20.58 -10.24
CA ASP A 120 -1.79 -20.34 -11.03
C ASP A 120 -1.88 -18.89 -11.55
N VAL A 121 -1.30 -17.92 -10.85
CA VAL A 121 -1.23 -16.52 -11.31
C VAL A 121 -0.40 -16.44 -12.59
N TYR A 122 0.77 -17.07 -12.59
CA TYR A 122 1.63 -17.13 -13.77
C TYR A 122 0.97 -17.90 -14.92
N SER A 123 0.41 -19.07 -14.63
CA SER A 123 -0.17 -19.94 -15.67
C SER A 123 -1.41 -19.31 -16.32
N ARG A 124 -2.26 -18.62 -15.55
CA ARG A 124 -3.40 -17.87 -16.10
C ARG A 124 -2.96 -16.72 -17.00
N ALA A 125 -1.85 -16.06 -16.69
CA ALA A 125 -1.25 -15.03 -17.54
C ALA A 125 -0.62 -15.60 -18.82
N GLY A 126 -0.63 -16.93 -19.03
CA GLY A 126 0.03 -17.56 -20.18
C GLY A 126 1.53 -17.72 -20.01
N LEU A 127 2.03 -17.64 -18.78
CA LEU A 127 3.45 -17.80 -18.46
C LEU A 127 3.73 -19.24 -18.04
N VAL A 128 4.88 -19.75 -18.46
CA VAL A 128 5.40 -21.08 -18.11
C VAL A 128 6.82 -20.95 -17.60
N SER A 129 7.18 -21.74 -16.60
CA SER A 129 8.54 -21.77 -16.04
C SER A 129 9.50 -22.51 -16.96
N ASP A 130 10.71 -21.99 -17.09
CA ASP A 130 11.80 -22.62 -17.84
C ASP A 130 13.12 -22.47 -17.08
N GLY A 131 13.43 -23.47 -16.25
CA GLY A 131 14.66 -23.49 -15.47
C GLY A 131 14.86 -22.31 -14.52
N GLY A 132 13.76 -21.83 -13.88
CA GLY A 132 13.78 -20.69 -12.97
C GLY A 132 13.56 -19.33 -13.63
N THR A 133 13.29 -19.31 -14.95
CA THR A 133 12.87 -18.12 -15.68
C THR A 133 11.46 -18.29 -16.22
N TRP A 134 10.76 -17.17 -16.42
CA TRP A 134 9.42 -17.17 -17.01
C TRP A 134 9.47 -16.87 -18.50
N LYS A 135 8.59 -17.49 -19.27
CA LYS A 135 8.40 -17.26 -20.71
C LYS A 135 6.95 -17.48 -21.11
N THR A 136 6.56 -16.98 -22.27
CA THR A 136 5.31 -17.37 -22.92
C THR A 136 5.50 -18.68 -23.70
N GLU A 137 4.44 -19.46 -23.86
CA GLU A 137 4.49 -20.76 -24.52
C GLU A 137 5.08 -20.66 -25.94
N GLY A 138 6.02 -21.58 -26.28
CA GLY A 138 6.71 -21.61 -27.55
C GLY A 138 7.78 -20.53 -27.75
N SER A 139 7.99 -19.64 -26.77
CA SER A 139 9.04 -18.62 -26.79
C SER A 139 10.38 -19.18 -26.30
N LYS A 140 11.49 -18.46 -26.53
CA LYS A 140 12.78 -18.78 -25.93
C LYS A 140 12.75 -18.54 -24.42
N ALA A 141 13.61 -19.27 -23.70
CA ALA A 141 13.76 -19.06 -22.25
C ALA A 141 14.00 -17.57 -21.90
N GLY A 142 13.33 -17.09 -20.86
CA GLY A 142 13.41 -15.68 -20.44
C GLY A 142 12.79 -14.67 -21.43
N LYS A 143 12.08 -15.11 -22.48
CA LYS A 143 11.39 -14.22 -23.41
C LYS A 143 9.88 -14.25 -23.16
N ILE A 144 9.35 -13.14 -22.72
CA ILE A 144 7.91 -12.91 -22.60
C ILE A 144 7.45 -12.05 -23.77
N GLU A 145 6.49 -12.57 -24.54
CA GLU A 145 5.92 -11.87 -25.70
C GLU A 145 4.55 -11.31 -25.33
N SER A 146 4.40 -9.99 -25.34
CA SER A 146 3.19 -9.28 -24.94
C SER A 146 1.92 -9.85 -25.62
N GLY A 147 1.97 -10.04 -26.93
CA GLY A 147 0.84 -10.59 -27.69
C GLY A 147 0.47 -12.06 -27.40
N LYS A 148 1.15 -12.71 -26.45
CA LYS A 148 0.85 -14.06 -25.96
C LYS A 148 0.48 -14.09 -24.49
N LEU A 149 0.56 -12.97 -23.80
CA LEU A 149 0.01 -12.83 -22.45
C LEU A 149 -1.52 -12.87 -22.54
N ASN A 150 -2.12 -13.34 -21.47
CA ASN A 150 -3.55 -13.41 -21.30
C ASN A 150 -3.94 -12.48 -20.15
N PRO A 151 -4.34 -11.22 -20.45
CA PRO A 151 -4.85 -10.31 -19.42
C PRO A 151 -6.09 -10.89 -18.76
N TYR A 152 -6.16 -10.83 -17.44
CA TYR A 152 -7.27 -11.33 -16.65
C TYR A 152 -7.27 -10.71 -15.26
N GLU A 153 -8.41 -10.81 -14.61
CA GLU A 153 -8.61 -10.47 -13.21
C GLU A 153 -9.26 -11.66 -12.48
N TYR A 154 -8.95 -11.77 -11.22
CA TYR A 154 -9.55 -12.76 -10.33
C TYR A 154 -9.81 -12.15 -8.96
N TYR A 155 -10.98 -12.41 -8.45
CA TYR A 155 -11.43 -11.98 -7.14
C TYR A 155 -11.85 -13.20 -6.35
N GLY A 156 -11.13 -13.54 -5.30
CA GLY A 156 -11.37 -14.69 -4.45
C GLY A 156 -12.74 -14.65 -3.80
N GLU A 157 -13.28 -15.83 -3.49
CA GLU A 157 -14.53 -15.92 -2.73
C GLU A 157 -14.38 -15.25 -1.36
N LEU A 158 -15.46 -14.65 -0.87
CA LEU A 158 -15.49 -14.18 0.52
C LEU A 158 -15.33 -15.37 1.46
N ASP A 159 -14.57 -15.20 2.53
CA ASP A 159 -14.40 -16.23 3.54
C ASP A 159 -15.66 -16.45 4.40
N GLY A 160 -15.59 -17.38 5.36
CA GLY A 160 -16.71 -17.70 6.25
C GLY A 160 -17.18 -16.56 7.16
N LEU A 161 -16.42 -15.46 7.24
CA LEU A 161 -16.79 -14.24 7.95
C LEU A 161 -17.25 -13.11 6.99
N GLY A 162 -17.32 -13.39 5.68
CA GLY A 162 -17.70 -12.41 4.66
C GLY A 162 -16.59 -11.43 4.33
N ARG A 163 -15.31 -11.79 4.59
CA ARG A 163 -14.14 -10.93 4.32
C ARG A 163 -13.59 -11.25 2.93
N CYS A 164 -13.07 -10.24 2.23
CA CYS A 164 -12.28 -10.47 1.03
C CYS A 164 -11.05 -11.31 1.34
N THR A 165 -10.66 -12.17 0.40
CA THR A 165 -9.47 -13.03 0.53
C THR A 165 -8.30 -12.48 -0.27
N VAL A 166 -8.35 -12.57 -1.59
CA VAL A 166 -7.28 -12.11 -2.48
C VAL A 166 -7.88 -11.60 -3.79
N ALA A 167 -7.25 -10.59 -4.38
CA ALA A 167 -7.50 -10.19 -5.75
C ALA A 167 -6.16 -10.20 -6.51
N TYR A 168 -6.13 -10.77 -7.72
CA TYR A 168 -4.93 -10.80 -8.52
C TYR A 168 -5.24 -10.83 -10.02
N GLY A 169 -4.26 -10.51 -10.85
CA GLY A 169 -4.43 -10.55 -12.30
C GLY A 169 -3.15 -10.32 -13.07
N CYS A 170 -3.27 -10.46 -14.37
CA CYS A 170 -2.34 -9.95 -15.36
C CYS A 170 -2.98 -8.69 -15.94
N LEU A 171 -2.51 -7.53 -15.52
CA LEU A 171 -3.11 -6.24 -15.85
C LEU A 171 -2.34 -5.56 -16.99
N GLY A 172 -3.06 -4.96 -17.90
CA GLY A 172 -2.54 -4.22 -19.04
C GLY A 172 -3.56 -3.15 -19.46
N GLU A 173 -3.32 -2.46 -20.57
CA GLU A 173 -4.29 -1.49 -21.11
C GLU A 173 -5.67 -2.10 -21.34
N GLU A 174 -5.74 -3.43 -21.62
CA GLU A 174 -6.96 -4.16 -21.89
C GLU A 174 -7.86 -4.35 -20.65
N THR A 175 -7.32 -4.27 -19.46
CA THR A 175 -8.08 -4.37 -18.21
C THR A 175 -8.51 -3.01 -17.67
N MET A 176 -7.93 -1.93 -18.18
CA MET A 176 -8.19 -0.57 -17.71
C MET A 176 -9.50 -0.02 -18.29
N PRO A 177 -10.16 0.94 -17.59
CA PRO A 177 -11.35 1.57 -18.13
C PRO A 177 -11.06 2.31 -19.44
N ALA A 178 -11.97 2.22 -20.40
CA ALA A 178 -11.86 2.98 -21.65
C ALA A 178 -11.85 4.50 -21.37
N GLU A 179 -11.15 5.26 -22.22
CA GLU A 179 -11.10 6.73 -22.09
C GLU A 179 -12.51 7.33 -22.01
N GLY A 180 -12.76 8.14 -20.99
CA GLY A 180 -14.06 8.77 -20.75
C GLY A 180 -15.07 7.91 -20.00
N THR A 181 -14.70 6.70 -19.56
CA THR A 181 -15.55 5.90 -18.67
C THR A 181 -15.66 6.59 -17.29
N GLU A 182 -16.89 6.82 -16.82
CA GLU A 182 -17.15 7.38 -15.51
C GLU A 182 -17.26 6.25 -14.48
N ARG A 183 -16.61 6.45 -13.33
CA ARG A 183 -16.70 5.51 -12.20
C ARG A 183 -18.11 5.49 -11.62
N GLY A 184 -18.70 4.32 -11.47
CA GLY A 184 -20.02 4.12 -10.90
C GLY A 184 -20.08 4.30 -9.38
N ASP A 185 -21.30 4.33 -8.83
CA ASP A 185 -21.55 4.41 -7.39
C ASP A 185 -21.38 3.05 -6.70
N ILE A 186 -20.53 3.02 -5.68
CA ILE A 186 -20.25 1.84 -4.83
C ILE A 186 -20.85 1.97 -3.42
N SER A 187 -21.68 2.98 -3.16
CA SER A 187 -22.19 3.29 -1.82
C SER A 187 -23.03 2.17 -1.20
N ARG A 188 -23.59 1.27 -2.02
CA ARG A 188 -24.41 0.15 -1.58
C ARG A 188 -23.63 -1.05 -1.08
N ILE A 189 -22.32 -1.12 -1.38
CA ILE A 189 -21.48 -2.22 -0.93
C ILE A 189 -20.97 -1.88 0.48
N HIS A 190 -21.14 -2.82 1.38
CA HIS A 190 -20.68 -2.73 2.76
C HIS A 190 -19.70 -3.88 3.02
N PRO A 191 -18.39 -3.66 2.86
CA PRO A 191 -17.39 -4.68 3.16
C PRO A 191 -17.46 -5.14 4.62
N SER A 192 -16.85 -6.26 4.95
CA SER A 192 -16.80 -6.76 6.33
C SER A 192 -16.32 -5.67 7.29
N GLY A 193 -16.92 -5.60 8.48
CA GLY A 193 -16.59 -4.60 9.50
C GLY A 193 -17.04 -3.16 9.19
N TRP A 194 -17.79 -2.93 8.11
CA TRP A 194 -18.27 -1.60 7.73
C TRP A 194 -19.15 -0.97 8.81
N ALA A 195 -18.68 0.12 9.41
CA ALA A 195 -19.41 0.92 10.38
C ALA A 195 -19.68 2.33 9.81
N LYS A 196 -20.93 2.61 9.45
CA LYS A 196 -21.32 3.86 8.80
C LYS A 196 -21.04 5.13 9.63
N ALA A 197 -20.95 4.98 10.95
CA ALA A 197 -20.68 6.10 11.88
C ALA A 197 -19.19 6.49 11.94
N GLN A 198 -18.31 5.75 11.30
CA GLN A 198 -16.87 5.99 11.23
C GLN A 198 -16.49 6.45 9.83
N ASN A 199 -15.39 7.17 9.70
CA ASN A 199 -14.88 7.65 8.40
C ASN A 199 -14.15 6.54 7.65
N TRP A 200 -14.83 5.40 7.44
CA TRP A 200 -14.31 4.29 6.64
C TRP A 200 -14.47 4.54 5.15
N GLU A 201 -13.51 4.07 4.40
CA GLU A 201 -13.52 4.07 2.95
C GLU A 201 -13.66 2.65 2.39
N ARG A 202 -14.19 2.54 1.20
CA ARG A 202 -14.25 1.30 0.41
C ARG A 202 -13.00 1.24 -0.44
N CYS A 203 -11.99 0.55 0.07
CA CYS A 203 -10.72 0.40 -0.62
C CYS A 203 -10.81 -0.75 -1.61
N HIS A 204 -10.51 -0.51 -2.88
CA HIS A 204 -10.37 -1.56 -3.87
C HIS A 204 -9.07 -2.33 -3.61
N LEU A 205 -9.10 -3.65 -3.79
CA LEU A 205 -7.90 -4.49 -3.80
C LEU A 205 -7.13 -4.36 -5.12
N ILE A 206 -7.86 -4.33 -6.25
CA ILE A 206 -7.34 -3.86 -7.54
C ILE A 206 -8.09 -2.58 -7.87
N ALA A 207 -7.36 -1.48 -8.04
CA ALA A 207 -7.94 -0.18 -8.31
C ALA A 207 -8.84 -0.20 -9.55
N TRP A 208 -9.93 0.57 -9.53
CA TRP A 208 -10.79 0.74 -10.69
C TRP A 208 -10.03 1.21 -11.94
N ALA A 209 -9.04 2.09 -11.77
CA ALA A 209 -8.20 2.58 -12.86
C ALA A 209 -7.39 1.48 -13.55
N LEU A 210 -7.17 0.34 -12.90
CA LEU A 210 -6.40 -0.78 -13.41
C LEU A 210 -7.27 -1.94 -13.92
N SER A 211 -8.56 -1.99 -13.52
CA SER A 211 -9.41 -3.17 -13.73
C SER A 211 -10.77 -2.87 -14.35
N ASP A 212 -11.19 -1.59 -14.45
CA ASP A 212 -12.58 -1.21 -14.77
C ASP A 212 -13.64 -1.85 -13.83
N GLU A 213 -13.21 -2.65 -12.83
CA GLU A 213 -14.09 -3.31 -11.86
C GLU A 213 -14.46 -2.36 -10.72
N ASN A 214 -15.70 -1.91 -10.71
CA ASN A 214 -16.13 -0.86 -9.79
C ASN A 214 -16.87 -1.38 -8.56
N ALA A 215 -17.91 -2.18 -8.75
CA ALA A 215 -18.89 -2.50 -7.70
C ALA A 215 -18.89 -3.99 -7.34
N ASN A 216 -17.72 -4.54 -7.12
CA ASN A 216 -17.52 -5.94 -6.75
C ASN A 216 -17.25 -6.06 -5.26
N GLU A 217 -18.11 -6.76 -4.52
CA GLU A 217 -17.96 -6.97 -3.07
C GLU A 217 -16.68 -7.76 -2.71
N ARG A 218 -16.15 -8.56 -3.66
CA ARG A 218 -14.90 -9.32 -3.48
C ARG A 218 -13.66 -8.50 -3.72
N ASN A 219 -13.81 -7.28 -4.23
CA ASN A 219 -12.74 -6.33 -4.51
C ASN A 219 -12.70 -5.15 -3.54
N LEU A 220 -13.58 -5.14 -2.52
CA LEU A 220 -13.73 -4.00 -1.63
C LEU A 220 -13.52 -4.40 -0.17
N VAL A 221 -12.63 -3.70 0.51
CA VAL A 221 -12.38 -3.85 1.95
C VAL A 221 -12.69 -2.55 2.70
N THR A 222 -13.00 -2.69 3.98
CA THR A 222 -13.12 -1.54 4.88
C THR A 222 -11.73 -1.03 5.22
N GLY A 223 -11.40 0.16 4.75
CA GLY A 223 -10.10 0.77 4.97
C GLY A 223 -10.19 2.19 5.50
N THR A 224 -9.10 2.65 6.08
CA THR A 224 -8.91 4.04 6.47
C THR A 224 -8.55 4.89 5.26
N HIS A 225 -8.71 6.21 5.38
CA HIS A 225 -8.15 7.14 4.40
C HIS A 225 -6.63 6.95 4.25
N TYR A 226 -5.93 6.69 5.36
CA TYR A 226 -4.49 6.44 5.35
C TYR A 226 -4.10 5.22 4.50
N LEU A 227 -4.81 4.09 4.65
CA LEU A 227 -4.59 2.93 3.78
C LEU A 227 -4.86 3.26 2.32
N ASN A 228 -6.03 3.85 2.04
CA ASN A 228 -6.51 4.03 0.68
C ASN A 228 -5.73 5.09 -0.10
N HIS A 229 -5.46 6.25 0.51
CA HIS A 229 -4.87 7.41 -0.17
C HIS A 229 -3.36 7.55 0.01
N ASP A 230 -2.85 7.19 1.19
CA ASP A 230 -1.43 7.40 1.49
C ASP A 230 -0.63 6.09 1.31
N GLY A 231 -1.27 4.93 1.51
CA GLY A 231 -0.66 3.60 1.36
C GLY A 231 -0.78 3.05 -0.06
N MET A 232 -1.99 2.67 -0.47
CA MET A 232 -2.21 1.89 -1.71
C MET A 232 -2.15 2.77 -2.97
N ARG A 233 -2.88 3.89 -2.98
CA ARG A 233 -3.05 4.72 -4.17
C ARG A 233 -1.75 5.15 -4.86
N PRO A 234 -0.69 5.63 -4.17
CA PRO A 234 0.56 5.98 -4.83
C PRO A 234 1.20 4.83 -5.60
N LEU A 235 1.09 3.60 -5.07
CA LEU A 235 1.61 2.38 -5.70
C LEU A 235 0.74 1.98 -6.90
N GLU A 236 -0.57 2.11 -6.80
CA GLU A 236 -1.51 1.88 -7.91
C GLU A 236 -1.29 2.87 -9.06
N GLU A 237 -1.07 4.15 -8.75
CA GLU A 237 -0.72 5.18 -9.74
C GLU A 237 0.63 4.90 -10.42
N GLU A 238 1.62 4.34 -9.71
CA GLU A 238 2.87 3.90 -10.31
C GLU A 238 2.66 2.75 -11.29
N VAL A 239 1.81 1.77 -10.95
CA VAL A 239 1.42 0.66 -11.84
C VAL A 239 0.70 1.18 -13.07
N GLU A 240 -0.29 2.06 -12.88
CA GLU A 240 -1.04 2.70 -13.97
C GLU A 240 -0.09 3.42 -14.94
N HIS A 241 0.79 4.27 -14.43
CA HIS A 241 1.77 5.00 -15.23
C HIS A 241 2.75 4.07 -15.95
N TYR A 242 3.17 2.97 -15.31
CA TYR A 242 4.03 2.00 -15.96
C TYR A 242 3.34 1.36 -17.18
N ILE A 243 2.10 0.89 -17.02
CA ILE A 243 1.32 0.28 -18.10
C ILE A 243 1.15 1.28 -19.25
N TRP A 244 0.68 2.51 -18.97
CA TRP A 244 0.49 3.55 -19.98
C TRP A 244 1.76 3.95 -20.72
N ASN A 245 2.90 4.02 -20.04
CA ASN A 245 4.15 4.46 -20.64
C ASN A 245 4.86 3.37 -21.47
N THR A 246 4.59 2.12 -21.17
CA THR A 246 5.35 1.00 -21.77
C THR A 246 4.48 0.11 -22.67
N GLY A 247 3.18 0.06 -22.46
CA GLY A 247 2.29 -0.93 -23.05
C GLY A 247 2.55 -2.36 -22.54
N ASN A 248 3.33 -2.50 -21.47
CA ASN A 248 3.64 -3.78 -20.85
C ASN A 248 2.58 -4.15 -19.82
N HIS A 249 2.52 -5.45 -19.52
CA HIS A 249 1.63 -5.99 -18.49
C HIS A 249 2.35 -6.15 -17.16
N VAL A 250 1.57 -6.19 -16.10
CA VAL A 250 2.04 -6.52 -14.75
C VAL A 250 1.26 -7.69 -14.17
N LEU A 251 1.93 -8.61 -13.50
CA LEU A 251 1.28 -9.45 -12.51
C LEU A 251 1.05 -8.60 -11.28
N TYR A 252 -0.18 -8.58 -10.82
CA TYR A 252 -0.62 -7.80 -9.66
C TYR A 252 -1.38 -8.71 -8.71
N MET A 253 -1.07 -8.64 -7.43
CA MET A 253 -1.81 -9.32 -6.37
C MET A 253 -1.97 -8.40 -5.18
N SER A 254 -3.18 -8.35 -4.64
CA SER A 254 -3.53 -7.58 -3.45
C SER A 254 -4.28 -8.47 -2.48
N ARG A 255 -3.78 -8.58 -1.25
CA ARG A 255 -4.31 -9.47 -0.22
C ARG A 255 -4.52 -8.72 1.09
N PRO A 256 -5.78 -8.62 1.57
CA PRO A 256 -6.06 -8.06 2.87
C PRO A 256 -5.69 -9.06 3.96
N LEU A 257 -5.02 -8.60 5.02
CA LEU A 257 -4.54 -9.43 6.11
C LEU A 257 -5.29 -9.12 7.41
N PHE A 258 -5.89 -10.16 7.97
CA PHE A 258 -6.71 -10.09 9.19
C PHE A 258 -6.05 -10.90 10.31
N SER A 259 -6.30 -10.53 11.56
CA SER A 259 -5.91 -11.35 12.72
C SER A 259 -7.14 -12.06 13.28
N GLY A 260 -7.11 -13.38 13.34
CA GLY A 260 -8.19 -14.19 13.89
C GLY A 260 -9.57 -13.87 13.27
N ASN A 261 -10.52 -13.47 14.10
CA ASN A 261 -11.90 -13.15 13.70
C ASN A 261 -12.18 -11.67 13.47
N GLU A 262 -11.15 -10.86 13.26
CA GLU A 262 -11.30 -9.46 12.90
C GLU A 262 -12.03 -9.31 11.55
N LEU A 263 -12.90 -8.31 11.46
CA LEU A 263 -13.69 -8.06 10.25
C LEU A 263 -13.09 -6.97 9.35
N ILE A 264 -12.11 -6.24 9.87
CA ILE A 264 -11.38 -5.19 9.15
C ILE A 264 -9.94 -5.66 9.01
N PRO A 265 -9.34 -5.57 7.81
CA PRO A 265 -7.95 -5.98 7.65
C PRO A 265 -7.02 -5.04 8.41
N ARG A 266 -5.94 -5.58 8.98
CA ARG A 266 -4.89 -4.77 9.60
C ARG A 266 -4.04 -4.04 8.59
N GLY A 267 -4.05 -4.50 7.36
CA GLY A 267 -3.41 -3.89 6.21
C GLY A 267 -3.62 -4.74 4.96
N VAL A 268 -3.03 -4.30 3.87
CA VAL A 268 -3.11 -4.95 2.56
C VAL A 268 -1.70 -5.20 2.05
N GLN A 269 -1.39 -6.45 1.73
CA GLN A 269 -0.17 -6.79 1.01
C GLN A 269 -0.40 -6.57 -0.49
N MET A 270 0.49 -5.83 -1.13
CA MET A 270 0.50 -5.61 -2.57
C MET A 270 1.78 -6.20 -3.16
N THR A 271 1.62 -7.03 -4.18
CA THR A 271 2.73 -7.67 -4.90
C THR A 271 2.59 -7.36 -6.37
N VAL A 272 3.63 -6.83 -7.00
CA VAL A 272 3.63 -6.42 -8.41
C VAL A 272 4.92 -6.86 -9.09
N TRP A 273 4.80 -7.29 -10.34
CA TRP A 273 5.94 -7.67 -11.17
C TRP A 273 5.62 -7.43 -12.65
N SER A 274 6.44 -6.62 -13.32
CA SER A 274 6.27 -6.34 -14.75
C SER A 274 6.69 -7.54 -15.61
N CYS A 275 5.82 -7.93 -16.56
CA CYS A 275 5.96 -9.18 -17.27
C CYS A 275 7.08 -9.15 -18.33
N GLU A 276 6.95 -8.28 -19.33
CA GLU A 276 7.79 -8.32 -20.55
C GLU A 276 9.26 -8.05 -20.27
N ASP A 277 9.55 -7.21 -19.32
CA ASP A 277 10.91 -6.87 -18.89
C ASP A 277 11.40 -7.65 -17.66
N GLN A 278 10.55 -8.59 -17.17
CA GLN A 278 10.87 -9.50 -16.07
C GLN A 278 11.21 -8.78 -14.77
N GLY A 279 10.34 -7.85 -14.38
CA GLY A 279 10.44 -7.12 -13.13
C GLY A 279 11.44 -5.96 -13.13
N LYS A 280 12.09 -5.65 -14.26
CA LYS A 280 13.09 -4.59 -14.30
C LYS A 280 12.49 -3.20 -14.25
N GLY A 281 11.32 -3.01 -14.83
CA GLY A 281 10.63 -1.72 -14.85
C GLY A 281 9.76 -1.52 -13.62
N MET A 282 9.22 -2.62 -13.06
CA MET A 282 8.38 -2.56 -11.86
C MET A 282 8.40 -3.91 -11.14
N SER A 283 8.79 -3.86 -9.87
CA SER A 283 8.83 -5.04 -9.01
C SER A 283 8.78 -4.61 -7.54
N PHE A 284 7.75 -5.00 -6.82
CA PHE A 284 7.67 -4.76 -5.37
C PHE A 284 6.78 -5.76 -4.65
N ASN A 285 7.03 -5.93 -3.35
CA ASN A 285 6.20 -6.67 -2.42
C ASN A 285 6.16 -5.89 -1.11
N VAL A 286 5.01 -5.28 -0.82
CA VAL A 286 4.85 -4.34 0.30
C VAL A 286 3.60 -4.65 1.11
N TYR A 287 3.58 -4.21 2.35
CA TYR A 287 2.43 -4.25 3.24
C TYR A 287 2.01 -2.82 3.59
N CYS A 288 0.83 -2.40 3.15
CA CYS A 288 0.23 -1.11 3.43
C CYS A 288 -0.58 -1.18 4.72
N PHE A 289 -0.36 -0.26 5.64
CA PHE A 289 -1.01 -0.27 6.96
C PHE A 289 -2.43 0.29 6.91
N ASN A 290 -3.37 -0.41 7.52
CA ASN A 290 -4.73 0.07 7.73
C ASN A 290 -4.88 0.69 9.12
N VAL A 291 -4.34 1.86 9.31
CA VAL A 291 -4.29 2.59 10.58
C VAL A 291 -4.90 3.99 10.45
N THR A 292 -5.19 4.60 11.57
CA THR A 292 -5.43 6.04 11.68
C THR A 292 -4.37 6.57 12.64
N PRO A 293 -3.35 7.31 12.17
CA PRO A 293 -2.32 7.86 13.05
C PRO A 293 -2.93 8.65 14.22
N GLY A 294 -2.48 8.38 15.43
CA GLY A 294 -3.01 9.01 16.65
C GLY A 294 -4.38 8.48 17.13
N ALA A 295 -4.81 7.31 16.61
CA ALA A 295 -6.02 6.66 17.07
C ALA A 295 -5.85 5.13 17.17
N GLU A 296 -6.61 4.50 18.03
CA GLU A 296 -6.71 3.06 18.16
C GLU A 296 -7.91 2.55 17.35
N ILE A 297 -7.70 1.49 16.56
CA ILE A 297 -8.73 0.83 15.77
C ILE A 297 -9.10 -0.50 16.42
N ASN A 298 -10.38 -0.71 16.69
CA ASN A 298 -10.91 -2.04 17.00
C ASN A 298 -11.28 -2.75 15.69
N TYR A 299 -10.40 -3.61 15.20
CA TYR A 299 -10.56 -4.30 13.91
C TYR A 299 -11.69 -5.34 13.90
N VAL A 300 -12.26 -5.69 15.06
CA VAL A 300 -13.43 -6.60 15.14
C VAL A 300 -14.72 -5.87 14.79
N ASN A 301 -14.89 -4.63 15.25
CA ASN A 301 -16.17 -3.90 15.13
C ASN A 301 -16.07 -2.53 14.44
N GLY A 302 -14.88 -2.10 14.04
CA GLY A 302 -14.67 -0.86 13.30
C GLY A 302 -14.74 0.41 14.14
N VAL A 303 -14.72 0.33 15.46
CA VAL A 303 -14.67 1.51 16.32
C VAL A 303 -13.26 2.10 16.29
N VAL A 304 -13.17 3.38 15.95
CA VAL A 304 -11.94 4.17 16.01
C VAL A 304 -12.02 5.09 17.22
N THR A 305 -11.03 5.01 18.09
CA THR A 305 -10.93 5.81 19.31
C THR A 305 -9.68 6.68 19.25
N THR A 306 -9.84 7.98 19.17
CA THR A 306 -8.70 8.91 19.22
C THR A 306 -8.10 8.95 20.63
N GLU A 307 -6.84 9.36 20.76
CA GLU A 307 -6.20 9.55 22.06
C GLU A 307 -7.02 10.49 22.97
N GLU A 308 -7.59 11.54 22.39
CA GLU A 308 -8.45 12.47 23.13
C GLU A 308 -9.72 11.79 23.64
N GLN A 309 -10.37 10.99 22.81
CA GLN A 309 -11.56 10.21 23.21
C GLN A 309 -11.21 9.13 24.23
N ALA A 310 -10.08 8.44 24.06
CA ALA A 310 -9.61 7.44 25.00
C ALA A 310 -9.34 8.04 26.39
N GLN A 311 -8.89 9.29 26.45
CA GLN A 311 -8.72 10.03 27.72
C GLN A 311 -10.04 10.47 28.36
N GLN A 312 -11.11 10.54 27.59
CA GLN A 312 -12.45 10.92 28.07
C GLN A 312 -13.29 9.71 28.49
N GLU A 313 -12.91 8.48 28.14
CA GLU A 313 -13.62 7.29 28.60
C GLU A 313 -13.24 6.90 30.02
N PRO A 314 -14.23 6.68 30.92
CA PRO A 314 -13.97 6.21 32.27
C PRO A 314 -13.32 4.82 32.25
N ARG A 315 -12.13 4.70 32.84
CA ARG A 315 -11.37 3.44 32.97
C ARG A 315 -11.07 3.16 34.44
N LEU A 316 -10.80 1.90 34.76
CA LEU A 316 -10.35 1.53 36.09
C LEU A 316 -8.89 1.92 36.28
N TYR A 317 -8.64 2.77 37.27
CA TYR A 317 -7.30 3.15 37.69
C TYR A 317 -7.04 2.74 39.13
N VAL A 318 -5.76 2.59 39.44
CA VAL A 318 -5.28 2.39 40.80
C VAL A 318 -4.52 3.63 41.24
N VAL A 319 -5.06 4.33 42.20
CA VAL A 319 -4.51 5.58 42.75
C VAL A 319 -3.75 5.30 44.04
N ASN A 320 -2.53 5.81 44.14
CA ASN A 320 -1.79 5.87 45.39
C ASN A 320 -2.17 7.17 46.15
N LYS A 321 -3.03 7.06 47.13
CA LYS A 321 -3.52 8.21 47.92
C LYS A 321 -2.42 9.00 48.61
N ARG A 322 -1.26 8.39 48.87
CA ARG A 322 -0.13 9.05 49.52
C ARG A 322 0.71 9.90 48.55
N SER A 323 0.98 9.38 47.37
CA SER A 323 1.80 10.08 46.40
C SER A 323 0.98 10.90 45.40
N GLY A 324 -0.32 10.65 45.31
CA GLY A 324 -1.19 11.28 44.31
C GLY A 324 -0.96 10.72 42.88
N VAL A 325 -0.24 9.61 42.73
CA VAL A 325 0.03 9.01 41.42
C VAL A 325 -1.01 7.96 41.11
N PHE A 326 -1.54 7.96 39.88
CA PHE A 326 -2.45 6.92 39.40
C PHE A 326 -1.82 6.08 38.29
N HIS A 327 -2.26 4.83 38.18
CA HIS A 327 -1.68 3.78 37.34
C HIS A 327 -2.76 2.96 36.66
N TYR A 328 -2.43 2.28 35.56
CA TYR A 328 -3.22 1.13 35.12
C TYR A 328 -3.14 -0.02 36.12
N PRO A 329 -4.22 -0.84 36.29
CA PRO A 329 -4.22 -1.97 37.26
C PRO A 329 -3.09 -2.99 37.04
N THR A 330 -2.65 -3.15 35.79
CA THR A 330 -1.57 -4.08 35.38
C THR A 330 -0.17 -3.57 35.67
N CYS A 331 -0.03 -2.27 36.01
CA CYS A 331 1.28 -1.67 36.28
C CYS A 331 1.93 -2.25 37.54
N GLU A 332 3.19 -2.60 37.50
CA GLU A 332 3.96 -3.04 38.67
C GLU A 332 3.94 -2.01 39.79
N GLY A 333 3.98 -0.73 39.43
CA GLY A 333 3.82 0.37 40.38
C GLY A 333 2.49 0.32 41.14
N ALA A 334 1.40 -0.06 40.46
CA ALA A 334 0.09 -0.26 41.08
C ALA A 334 0.07 -1.44 42.05
N GLN A 335 0.75 -2.52 41.70
CA GLN A 335 0.81 -3.75 42.50
C GLN A 335 1.62 -3.56 43.79
N SER A 336 2.61 -2.68 43.77
CA SER A 336 3.49 -2.39 44.91
C SER A 336 2.87 -1.40 45.94
N ILE A 337 1.69 -0.83 45.67
CA ILE A 337 1.05 0.13 46.56
C ILE A 337 0.52 -0.58 47.82
N TYR A 338 0.97 -0.14 49.00
CA TYR A 338 0.40 -0.63 50.27
C TYR A 338 -1.11 -0.51 50.30
N LYS A 339 -1.83 -1.56 50.74
CA LYS A 339 -3.28 -1.67 50.75
C LYS A 339 -3.98 -0.43 51.35
N LYS A 340 -3.42 0.16 52.43
CA LYS A 340 -3.96 1.37 53.06
C LYS A 340 -3.92 2.65 52.17
N ASN A 341 -3.01 2.70 51.21
CA ASN A 341 -2.82 3.81 50.29
C ASN A 341 -3.41 3.55 48.88
N ARG A 342 -3.86 2.32 48.62
CA ARG A 342 -4.41 1.89 47.34
C ARG A 342 -5.90 2.30 47.28
N MET A 343 -6.28 2.92 46.19
CA MET A 343 -7.67 3.21 45.85
C MET A 343 -7.90 2.81 44.40
N GLU A 344 -8.95 2.04 44.16
CA GLU A 344 -9.42 1.74 42.82
C GLU A 344 -10.55 2.68 42.48
N VAL A 345 -10.49 3.29 41.30
CA VAL A 345 -11.46 4.27 40.86
C VAL A 345 -11.71 4.11 39.36
N THR A 346 -12.97 4.11 38.96
CA THR A 346 -13.35 4.22 37.55
C THR A 346 -13.61 5.69 37.26
N ALA A 347 -12.76 6.29 36.45
CA ALA A 347 -12.80 7.70 36.09
C ALA A 347 -12.17 7.92 34.73
N THR A 348 -12.36 9.07 34.13
CA THR A 348 -11.56 9.51 32.99
C THR A 348 -10.18 9.97 33.48
N ARG A 349 -9.18 9.94 32.61
CA ARG A 349 -7.85 10.50 32.91
C ARG A 349 -7.97 11.98 33.28
N LYS A 350 -8.83 12.70 32.54
CA LYS A 350 -9.08 14.13 32.78
C LYS A 350 -9.67 14.39 34.18
N GLU A 351 -10.67 13.62 34.61
CA GLU A 351 -11.24 13.77 35.96
C GLU A 351 -10.20 13.57 37.06
N LEU A 352 -9.27 12.61 36.90
CA LEU A 352 -8.20 12.38 37.88
C LEU A 352 -7.18 13.51 37.87
N THR A 353 -6.79 14.02 36.71
CA THR A 353 -5.86 15.15 36.63
C THR A 353 -6.48 16.45 37.14
N ASP A 354 -7.75 16.71 36.86
CA ASP A 354 -8.49 17.86 37.41
C ASP A 354 -8.62 17.79 38.96
N GLN A 355 -8.65 16.59 39.53
CA GLN A 355 -8.60 16.35 40.97
C GLN A 355 -7.18 16.46 41.55
N GLY A 356 -6.18 16.76 40.74
CA GLY A 356 -4.79 16.93 41.16
C GLY A 356 -3.96 15.63 41.24
N TYR A 357 -4.48 14.51 40.74
CA TYR A 357 -3.70 13.28 40.62
C TYR A 357 -2.77 13.37 39.43
N VAL A 358 -1.60 12.69 39.51
CA VAL A 358 -0.56 12.71 38.47
C VAL A 358 -0.48 11.32 37.83
N PRO A 359 -0.44 11.22 36.49
CA PRO A 359 -0.24 9.94 35.82
C PRO A 359 1.15 9.37 36.12
N CYS A 360 1.23 8.05 36.24
CA CYS A 360 2.50 7.35 36.40
C CYS A 360 3.36 7.48 35.11
N GLY A 361 4.60 7.96 35.24
CA GLY A 361 5.53 8.11 34.13
C GLY A 361 6.07 6.79 33.56
N TYR A 362 5.67 5.63 34.11
CA TYR A 362 6.08 4.32 33.60
C TYR A 362 5.00 3.65 32.74
N CYS A 363 3.75 3.68 33.17
CA CYS A 363 2.64 3.07 32.43
C CYS A 363 1.75 4.11 31.70
N GLU A 364 2.01 5.39 31.90
CA GLU A 364 1.35 6.53 31.23
C GLU A 364 -0.18 6.39 31.10
N PRO A 365 -0.88 6.17 32.23
CA PRO A 365 -2.29 5.89 32.22
C PRO A 365 -3.12 7.09 31.82
#